data_05c8c22b904e3c43581670d480db3efb
#
_entry.id   05c8c22b904e3c43581670d480db3efb
#
_cell.length_a   1.000
_cell.length_b   1.000
_cell.length_c   1.000
_cell.angle_alpha   90.00
_cell.angle_beta   90.00
_cell.angle_gamma   90.00
#
_symmetry.space_group_name_H-M   'P 1'
#
loop_
_entity.id
_entity.type
_entity.pdbx_description
1 polymer ?
#
loop_
_entity_poly.entity_id
_entity_poly.type
_entity_poly.pdbx_seq_one_letter_code
_entity_poly.pdbx_strand_id
1 'polypeptide(L)'
;MSILIPNKDQAETLDKCLKSIEKLTDYENYEIIIIENNSTEEKTFEYYEQICNDKIRVVYWEKDFNYSAINNFGAKQAKGDYLLLLNNDMEVISRDWLTELLSTCQRKEVGAVGARLYYPDDTVQHAGIIIGIGGVAGSVFVGMKRGYTGYMHRAAIQQDLSAVTAACMMMKRSVFEEVGGLEEELKVAFNDVDLCLRIREKGHLIVYDPYVELYHYESKTRGAEDTKEKVRRFQGEIEYMRSHWIDILKNGDPAYNPNLSLKKWDYSLKVN
;
A
#
# COMPACT_ATOMS: atom_id res chain seq x y z
N MET A 1 4.87 10.67 -13.27
CA MET A 1 4.05 10.06 -12.20
C MET A 1 4.07 10.91 -10.95
N SER A 2 3.11 10.72 -10.03
CA SER A 2 3.06 11.46 -8.76
C SER A 2 3.13 10.47 -7.60
N ILE A 3 4.14 10.61 -6.75
CA ILE A 3 4.31 9.82 -5.52
C ILE A 3 3.65 10.59 -4.39
N LEU A 4 2.67 9.97 -3.72
CA LEU A 4 1.88 10.56 -2.64
C LEU A 4 2.37 9.99 -1.31
N ILE A 5 2.89 10.84 -0.43
CA ILE A 5 3.46 10.43 0.86
C ILE A 5 2.76 11.20 1.98
N PRO A 6 1.75 10.60 2.63
CA PRO A 6 1.21 11.14 3.88
C PRO A 6 2.30 11.22 4.96
N ASN A 7 2.40 12.36 5.65
CA ASN A 7 3.36 12.53 6.72
C ASN A 7 2.77 13.31 7.90
N LYS A 8 3.17 12.89 9.09
CA LYS A 8 2.95 13.62 10.34
C LYS A 8 4.17 13.47 11.22
N ASP A 9 4.79 14.61 11.57
CA ASP A 9 6.04 14.59 12.33
C ASP A 9 7.09 13.65 11.70
N GLN A 10 7.96 12.98 12.45
CA GLN A 10 8.87 11.94 11.96
C GLN A 10 9.80 12.38 10.81
N ALA A 11 10.35 13.61 10.88
CA ALA A 11 11.24 14.16 9.84
C ALA A 11 12.39 13.20 9.46
N GLU A 12 12.99 12.50 10.43
CA GLU A 12 14.10 11.56 10.19
C GLU A 12 13.65 10.30 9.40
N THR A 13 12.42 9.84 9.66
CA THR A 13 11.84 8.70 8.93
C THR A 13 11.55 9.07 7.49
N LEU A 14 10.95 10.25 7.28
CA LEU A 14 10.70 10.79 5.94
C LEU A 14 12.01 11.05 5.19
N ASP A 15 13.03 11.61 5.85
CA ASP A 15 14.36 11.84 5.27
C ASP A 15 14.98 10.54 4.74
N LYS A 16 14.91 9.46 5.52
CA LYS A 16 15.40 8.15 5.11
C LYS A 16 14.66 7.64 3.86
N CYS A 17 13.33 7.78 3.83
CA CYS A 17 12.51 7.42 2.68
C CYS A 17 12.93 8.22 1.44
N LEU A 18 12.95 9.54 1.51
CA LEU A 18 13.27 10.42 0.38
C LEU A 18 14.70 10.20 -0.14
N LYS A 19 15.68 10.05 0.75
CA LYS A 19 17.07 9.73 0.36
C LYS A 19 17.20 8.40 -0.35
N SER A 20 16.43 7.38 0.07
CA SER A 20 16.43 6.09 -0.61
C SER A 20 15.84 6.19 -2.02
N ILE A 21 14.77 6.97 -2.18
CA ILE A 21 14.16 7.27 -3.49
C ILE A 21 15.18 7.99 -4.38
N GLU A 22 15.75 9.09 -3.90
CA GLU A 22 16.74 9.88 -4.68
C GLU A 22 17.92 9.04 -5.13
N LYS A 23 18.47 8.22 -4.24
CA LYS A 23 19.67 7.41 -4.49
C LYS A 23 19.43 6.24 -5.43
N LEU A 24 18.25 5.61 -5.36
CA LEU A 24 17.98 4.32 -5.98
C LEU A 24 16.94 4.37 -7.11
N THR A 25 16.50 5.56 -7.54
CA THR A 25 15.53 5.70 -8.62
C THR A 25 16.19 6.09 -9.91
N ASP A 26 16.14 5.22 -10.92
CA ASP A 26 16.67 5.46 -12.26
C ASP A 26 15.67 6.19 -13.18
N TYR A 27 14.38 6.29 -12.78
CA TYR A 27 13.34 6.98 -13.53
C TYR A 27 13.27 8.46 -13.14
N GLU A 28 13.31 9.37 -14.12
CA GLU A 28 13.44 10.81 -13.83
C GLU A 28 12.11 11.60 -13.80
N ASN A 29 11.07 11.10 -14.52
CA ASN A 29 9.84 11.86 -14.73
C ASN A 29 8.81 11.60 -13.61
N TYR A 30 9.12 12.05 -12.40
CA TYR A 30 8.22 11.97 -11.25
C TYR A 30 8.23 13.25 -10.42
N GLU A 31 7.16 13.47 -9.69
CA GLU A 31 7.05 14.43 -8.58
C GLU A 31 6.74 13.68 -7.29
N ILE A 32 7.13 14.25 -6.16
CA ILE A 32 6.76 13.79 -4.81
C ILE A 32 5.87 14.84 -4.17
N ILE A 33 4.72 14.40 -3.68
CA ILE A 33 3.77 15.23 -2.94
C ILE A 33 3.72 14.70 -1.52
N ILE A 34 4.34 15.43 -0.60
CA ILE A 34 4.22 15.15 0.82
C ILE A 34 2.92 15.77 1.29
N ILE A 35 2.04 14.96 1.89
CA ILE A 35 0.76 15.41 2.41
C ILE A 35 0.92 15.53 3.93
N GLU A 36 1.18 16.76 4.38
CA GLU A 36 1.34 17.10 5.79
C GLU A 36 0.00 16.98 6.52
N ASN A 37 -0.03 16.27 7.66
CA ASN A 37 -1.23 16.07 8.46
C ASN A 37 -1.03 16.44 9.93
N ASN A 38 -1.15 17.72 10.25
CA ASN A 38 -1.15 18.23 11.63
C ASN A 38 0.10 17.82 12.44
N SER A 39 1.29 18.01 11.87
CA SER A 39 2.56 17.91 12.57
C SER A 39 2.64 18.96 13.68
N THR A 40 3.34 18.64 14.74
CA THR A 40 3.52 19.51 15.92
C THR A 40 4.98 19.82 16.23
N GLU A 41 5.91 19.07 15.62
CA GLU A 41 7.35 19.24 15.82
C GLU A 41 7.91 20.29 14.86
N GLU A 42 8.50 21.36 15.37
CA GLU A 42 9.12 22.47 14.60
C GLU A 42 10.14 21.93 13.57
N LYS A 43 10.97 20.96 13.99
CA LYS A 43 11.95 20.31 13.09
C LYS A 43 11.35 19.69 11.83
N THR A 44 10.05 19.33 11.85
CA THR A 44 9.36 18.79 10.68
C THR A 44 9.14 19.87 9.63
N PHE A 45 8.73 21.07 10.06
CA PHE A 45 8.52 22.22 9.17
C PHE A 45 9.84 22.74 8.63
N GLU A 46 10.88 22.83 9.47
CA GLU A 46 12.24 23.18 9.05
C GLU A 46 12.76 22.19 7.99
N TYR A 47 12.47 20.90 8.16
CA TYR A 47 12.84 19.88 7.19
C TYR A 47 12.08 20.07 5.86
N TYR A 48 10.79 20.38 5.88
CA TYR A 48 10.03 20.65 4.68
C TYR A 48 10.60 21.83 3.87
N GLU A 49 11.02 22.90 4.53
CA GLU A 49 11.65 24.05 3.87
C GLU A 49 12.96 23.66 3.15
N GLN A 50 13.72 22.71 3.72
CA GLN A 50 14.99 22.26 3.15
C GLN A 50 14.83 21.37 1.93
N ILE A 51 13.77 20.53 1.89
CA ILE A 51 13.60 19.53 0.83
C ILE A 51 12.74 19.98 -0.35
N CYS A 52 11.94 21.04 -0.18
CA CYS A 52 11.10 21.54 -1.27
C CYS A 52 11.93 22.02 -2.46
N ASN A 53 11.58 21.52 -3.65
CA ASN A 53 12.24 21.84 -4.91
C ASN A 53 11.28 21.60 -6.09
N ASP A 54 11.78 21.60 -7.33
CA ASP A 54 10.95 21.40 -8.53
C ASP A 54 10.28 20.01 -8.58
N LYS A 55 10.82 18.99 -7.89
CA LYS A 55 10.28 17.63 -7.83
C LYS A 55 9.50 17.34 -6.55
N ILE A 56 9.81 18.01 -5.43
CA ILE A 56 9.24 17.73 -4.10
C ILE A 56 8.48 18.95 -3.61
N ARG A 57 7.22 18.77 -3.27
CA ARG A 57 6.39 19.80 -2.67
C ARG A 57 5.54 19.27 -1.52
N VAL A 58 5.19 20.15 -0.58
CA VAL A 58 4.33 19.85 0.56
C VAL A 58 2.95 20.47 0.34
N VAL A 59 1.91 19.72 0.64
CA VAL A 59 0.52 20.16 0.67
C VAL A 59 -0.09 19.83 2.04
N TYR A 60 -0.99 20.67 2.54
CA TYR A 60 -1.45 20.61 3.93
C TYR A 60 -2.88 20.07 4.01
N TRP A 61 -3.06 18.97 4.75
CA TRP A 61 -4.36 18.43 5.15
C TRP A 61 -4.63 18.77 6.62
N GLU A 62 -5.45 19.79 6.84
CA GLU A 62 -5.70 20.38 8.16
C GLU A 62 -6.83 19.68 8.95
N LYS A 63 -7.35 18.56 8.45
CA LYS A 63 -8.41 17.77 9.11
C LYS A 63 -7.81 16.63 9.93
N ASP A 64 -8.69 15.94 10.67
CA ASP A 64 -8.31 14.72 11.41
C ASP A 64 -7.69 13.66 10.50
N PHE A 65 -6.87 12.80 11.13
CA PHE A 65 -6.23 11.72 10.42
C PHE A 65 -7.25 10.74 9.82
N ASN A 66 -7.14 10.58 8.53
CA ASN A 66 -7.85 9.59 7.73
C ASN A 66 -6.99 9.27 6.51
N TYR A 67 -6.36 8.10 6.50
CA TYR A 67 -5.43 7.72 5.44
C TYR A 67 -6.06 7.83 4.05
N SER A 68 -7.31 7.38 3.91
CA SER A 68 -8.05 7.43 2.64
C SER A 68 -8.28 8.87 2.18
N ALA A 69 -8.80 9.72 3.06
CA ALA A 69 -9.07 11.12 2.74
C ALA A 69 -7.79 11.92 2.43
N ILE A 70 -6.70 11.66 3.16
CA ILE A 70 -5.38 12.27 2.93
C ILE A 70 -4.87 11.93 1.54
N ASN A 71 -4.91 10.65 1.15
CA ASN A 71 -4.46 10.21 -0.17
C ASN A 71 -5.39 10.69 -1.29
N ASN A 72 -6.71 10.72 -1.08
CA ASN A 72 -7.67 11.31 -2.02
C ASN A 72 -7.39 12.80 -2.26
N PHE A 73 -7.06 13.53 -1.18
CA PHE A 73 -6.64 14.93 -1.28
C PHE A 73 -5.34 15.08 -2.06
N GLY A 74 -4.32 14.27 -1.76
CA GLY A 74 -3.05 14.26 -2.47
C GLY A 74 -3.21 13.94 -3.97
N ALA A 75 -4.07 12.98 -4.31
CA ALA A 75 -4.35 12.61 -5.69
C ALA A 75 -4.95 13.77 -6.51
N LYS A 76 -5.79 14.61 -5.89
CA LYS A 76 -6.33 15.83 -6.53
C LYS A 76 -5.25 16.89 -6.80
N GLN A 77 -4.15 16.87 -6.06
CA GLN A 77 -3.01 17.77 -6.24
C GLN A 77 -1.99 17.24 -7.27
N ALA A 78 -2.07 15.95 -7.60
CA ALA A 78 -1.12 15.27 -8.46
C ALA A 78 -1.21 15.73 -9.92
N LYS A 79 -0.07 15.76 -10.64
CA LYS A 79 0.00 16.13 -12.07
C LYS A 79 0.28 14.92 -12.99
N GLY A 80 0.83 13.83 -12.45
CA GLY A 80 1.20 12.64 -13.22
C GLY A 80 -0.01 11.80 -13.63
N ASP A 81 0.08 11.06 -14.73
CA ASP A 81 -0.94 10.11 -15.19
C ASP A 81 -0.98 8.81 -14.36
N TYR A 82 0.06 8.58 -13.57
CA TYR A 82 0.17 7.47 -12.63
C TYR A 82 0.32 8.01 -11.22
N LEU A 83 -0.40 7.42 -10.28
CA LEU A 83 -0.32 7.68 -8.85
C LEU A 83 0.41 6.53 -8.17
N LEU A 84 1.33 6.85 -7.28
CA LEU A 84 1.98 5.90 -6.39
C LEU A 84 1.66 6.30 -4.95
N LEU A 85 0.85 5.50 -4.27
CA LEU A 85 0.68 5.61 -2.82
C LEU A 85 1.92 5.02 -2.17
N LEU A 86 2.56 5.78 -1.29
CA LEU A 86 3.77 5.36 -0.60
C LEU A 86 3.76 5.86 0.85
N ASN A 87 3.99 4.96 1.81
CA ASN A 87 4.14 5.38 3.20
C ASN A 87 5.46 6.12 3.43
N ASN A 88 5.50 7.00 4.43
CA ASN A 88 6.70 7.78 4.77
C ASN A 88 7.82 6.97 5.42
N ASP A 89 7.54 5.75 5.87
CA ASP A 89 8.46 4.84 6.55
C ASP A 89 8.95 3.69 5.65
N MET A 90 9.02 3.97 4.35
CA MET A 90 9.55 3.06 3.33
C MET A 90 11.04 3.33 3.05
N GLU A 91 11.78 2.29 2.70
CA GLU A 91 13.14 2.40 2.19
C GLU A 91 13.32 1.52 0.96
N VAL A 92 13.67 2.12 -0.17
CA VAL A 92 13.84 1.44 -1.46
C VAL A 92 15.04 0.49 -1.42
N ILE A 93 14.90 -0.70 -1.98
CA ILE A 93 15.94 -1.71 -2.13
C ILE A 93 16.34 -1.87 -3.60
N SER A 94 15.35 -2.14 -4.48
CA SER A 94 15.60 -2.36 -5.91
C SER A 94 15.74 -1.04 -6.67
N ARG A 95 16.79 -0.92 -7.50
CA ARG A 95 17.18 0.31 -8.16
C ARG A 95 16.19 0.78 -9.24
N ASP A 96 15.60 -0.16 -9.93
CA ASP A 96 14.66 0.02 -11.04
C ASP A 96 13.18 -0.01 -10.60
N TRP A 97 12.91 0.09 -9.32
CA TRP A 97 11.60 -0.09 -8.70
C TRP A 97 10.46 0.71 -9.33
N LEU A 98 10.71 1.99 -9.68
CA LEU A 98 9.68 2.83 -10.34
C LEU A 98 9.47 2.41 -11.79
N THR A 99 10.54 2.06 -12.50
CA THR A 99 10.46 1.58 -13.88
C THR A 99 9.73 0.25 -13.95
N GLU A 100 9.98 -0.66 -13.01
CA GLU A 100 9.32 -1.96 -12.91
C GLU A 100 7.82 -1.80 -12.59
N LEU A 101 7.47 -1.02 -11.57
CA LEU A 101 6.06 -0.69 -11.26
C LEU A 101 5.35 -0.09 -12.48
N LEU A 102 6.00 0.88 -13.15
CA LEU A 102 5.41 1.53 -14.31
C LEU A 102 5.24 0.59 -15.49
N SER A 103 6.25 -0.26 -15.78
CA SER A 103 6.23 -1.21 -16.90
C SER A 103 5.04 -2.16 -16.79
N THR A 104 4.76 -2.60 -15.57
CA THR A 104 3.61 -3.46 -15.27
C THR A 104 2.29 -2.67 -15.26
N CYS A 105 2.26 -1.51 -14.60
CA CYS A 105 1.05 -0.69 -14.45
C CYS A 105 0.53 -0.10 -15.78
N GLN A 106 1.41 0.19 -16.76
CA GLN A 106 1.00 0.75 -18.05
C GLN A 106 0.22 -0.25 -18.94
N ARG A 107 0.29 -1.55 -18.66
CA ARG A 107 -0.48 -2.55 -19.39
C ARG A 107 -1.98 -2.24 -19.28
N LYS A 108 -2.71 -2.43 -20.37
CA LYS A 108 -4.12 -1.99 -20.49
C LYS A 108 -5.01 -2.65 -19.44
N GLU A 109 -4.81 -3.93 -19.20
CA GLU A 109 -5.59 -4.75 -18.28
C GLU A 109 -5.25 -4.53 -16.81
N VAL A 110 -4.11 -3.89 -16.49
CA VAL A 110 -3.65 -3.70 -15.10
C VAL A 110 -4.23 -2.42 -14.52
N GLY A 111 -4.91 -2.54 -13.39
CA GLY A 111 -5.47 -1.43 -12.62
C GLY A 111 -4.53 -0.92 -11.54
N ALA A 112 -3.91 -1.84 -10.78
CA ALA A 112 -2.92 -1.48 -9.77
C ALA A 112 -1.81 -2.54 -9.66
N VAL A 113 -0.63 -2.08 -9.18
CA VAL A 113 0.56 -2.91 -8.96
C VAL A 113 1.10 -2.63 -7.55
N GLY A 114 1.33 -3.68 -6.77
CA GLY A 114 1.92 -3.60 -5.43
C GLY A 114 3.28 -4.29 -5.36
N ALA A 115 4.15 -3.74 -4.53
CA ALA A 115 5.51 -4.20 -4.31
C ALA A 115 5.61 -5.36 -3.31
N ARG A 116 6.76 -6.01 -3.26
CA ARG A 116 7.16 -6.89 -2.17
C ARG A 116 7.77 -6.07 -1.03
N LEU A 117 7.25 -6.25 0.18
CA LEU A 117 7.74 -5.50 1.34
C LEU A 117 8.40 -6.43 2.35
N TYR A 118 9.44 -5.92 2.99
CA TYR A 118 10.16 -6.58 4.06
C TYR A 118 10.12 -5.79 5.36
N TYR A 119 10.12 -6.49 6.46
CA TYR A 119 10.48 -5.92 7.74
C TYR A 119 11.99 -5.60 7.79
N PRO A 120 12.43 -4.72 8.72
CA PRO A 120 13.86 -4.38 8.86
C PRO A 120 14.79 -5.56 9.19
N ASP A 121 14.24 -6.70 9.60
CA ASP A 121 14.97 -7.93 9.90
C ASP A 121 15.08 -8.89 8.69
N ASP A 122 14.81 -8.41 7.48
CA ASP A 122 14.78 -9.19 6.24
C ASP A 122 13.73 -10.32 6.21
N THR A 123 12.67 -10.21 6.99
CA THR A 123 11.51 -11.10 6.82
C THR A 123 10.43 -10.43 5.96
N VAL A 124 9.68 -11.25 5.23
CA VAL A 124 8.58 -10.79 4.37
C VAL A 124 7.49 -10.16 5.23
N GLN A 125 7.09 -8.96 4.91
CA GLN A 125 5.93 -8.28 5.47
C GLN A 125 4.71 -8.40 4.56
N HIS A 126 4.93 -8.22 3.26
CA HIS A 126 3.88 -8.27 2.24
C HIS A 126 4.37 -8.96 0.97
N ALA A 127 3.59 -9.92 0.49
CA ALA A 127 3.76 -10.58 -0.79
C ALA A 127 2.40 -10.85 -1.46
N GLY A 128 1.51 -9.84 -1.38
CA GLY A 128 0.12 -9.91 -1.83
C GLY A 128 -0.86 -10.20 -0.71
N ILE A 129 -2.13 -9.93 -0.96
CA ILE A 129 -3.24 -10.08 -0.01
C ILE A 129 -4.25 -11.08 -0.57
N ILE A 130 -4.70 -12.00 0.29
CA ILE A 130 -5.77 -12.95 0.02
C ILE A 130 -7.00 -12.60 0.85
N ILE A 131 -8.15 -12.56 0.20
CA ILE A 131 -9.44 -12.30 0.86
C ILE A 131 -9.86 -13.54 1.67
N GLY A 132 -10.31 -13.31 2.90
CA GLY A 132 -10.71 -14.35 3.85
C GLY A 132 -9.64 -14.74 4.88
N ILE A 133 -8.37 -14.50 4.64
CA ILE A 133 -7.33 -14.70 5.64
C ILE A 133 -7.58 -13.76 6.82
N GLY A 134 -7.53 -14.28 8.05
CA GLY A 134 -7.81 -13.51 9.26
C GLY A 134 -9.27 -13.07 9.41
N GLY A 135 -10.17 -13.59 8.57
CA GLY A 135 -11.61 -13.32 8.61
C GLY A 135 -12.10 -12.19 7.70
N VAL A 136 -11.19 -11.37 7.13
CA VAL A 136 -11.49 -10.36 6.11
C VAL A 136 -10.47 -10.42 4.98
N ALA A 137 -9.23 -10.08 5.23
CA ALA A 137 -8.13 -10.14 4.27
C ALA A 137 -6.78 -10.10 5.01
N GLY A 138 -5.76 -10.74 4.44
CA GLY A 138 -4.44 -10.73 5.05
C GLY A 138 -3.31 -10.97 4.06
N SER A 139 -2.14 -10.43 4.38
CA SER A 139 -0.91 -10.66 3.61
C SER A 139 -0.44 -12.09 3.74
N VAL A 140 0.13 -12.62 2.66
CA VAL A 140 0.69 -13.97 2.62
C VAL A 140 2.21 -13.95 2.80
N PHE A 141 2.75 -15.09 3.24
CA PHE A 141 4.18 -15.35 3.47
C PHE A 141 4.83 -14.47 4.56
N VAL A 142 4.03 -13.82 5.41
CA VAL A 142 4.51 -12.95 6.49
C VAL A 142 5.47 -13.71 7.41
N GLY A 143 6.61 -13.08 7.76
CA GLY A 143 7.64 -13.63 8.62
C GLY A 143 8.60 -14.63 7.93
N MET A 144 8.41 -14.92 6.65
CA MET A 144 9.36 -15.74 5.90
C MET A 144 10.63 -14.97 5.57
N LYS A 145 11.77 -15.63 5.63
CA LYS A 145 13.07 -14.99 5.34
C LYS A 145 13.17 -14.55 3.88
N ARG A 146 13.85 -13.44 3.65
CA ARG A 146 14.20 -12.96 2.31
C ARG A 146 14.89 -14.08 1.52
N GLY A 147 14.55 -14.20 0.24
CA GLY A 147 15.02 -15.28 -0.63
C GLY A 147 14.17 -16.55 -0.56
N TYR A 148 13.26 -16.70 0.41
CA TYR A 148 12.28 -17.78 0.39
C TYR A 148 11.20 -17.50 -0.65
N THR A 149 10.99 -18.44 -1.55
CA THR A 149 10.12 -18.26 -2.73
C THR A 149 8.65 -18.62 -2.47
N GLY A 150 8.34 -19.20 -1.31
CA GLY A 150 6.98 -19.60 -0.94
C GLY A 150 6.47 -20.85 -1.67
N TYR A 151 5.21 -21.19 -1.43
CA TYR A 151 4.50 -22.29 -2.08
C TYR A 151 4.52 -22.08 -3.61
N MET A 152 5.06 -23.05 -4.35
CA MET A 152 5.19 -23.03 -5.82
C MET A 152 5.81 -21.71 -6.35
N HIS A 153 6.79 -21.17 -5.63
CA HIS A 153 7.48 -19.91 -5.94
C HIS A 153 6.57 -18.66 -5.97
N ARG A 154 5.37 -18.71 -5.41
CA ARG A 154 4.39 -17.60 -5.47
C ARG A 154 4.88 -16.30 -4.83
N ALA A 155 5.78 -16.35 -3.87
CA ALA A 155 6.38 -15.14 -3.32
C ALA A 155 7.41 -14.48 -4.26
N ALA A 156 7.90 -15.20 -5.30
CA ALA A 156 9.00 -14.77 -6.16
C ALA A 156 8.60 -14.57 -7.63
N ILE A 157 7.32 -14.71 -7.97
CA ILE A 157 6.80 -14.52 -9.33
C ILE A 157 5.74 -13.42 -9.34
N GLN A 158 5.71 -12.65 -10.43
CA GLN A 158 4.61 -11.70 -10.69
C GLN A 158 3.30 -12.46 -10.89
N GLN A 159 2.22 -12.01 -10.26
CA GLN A 159 0.93 -12.69 -10.35
C GLN A 159 -0.25 -11.74 -10.11
N ASP A 160 -1.40 -12.06 -10.70
CA ASP A 160 -2.68 -11.44 -10.40
C ASP A 160 -3.21 -11.96 -9.07
N LEU A 161 -3.56 -11.05 -8.18
CA LEU A 161 -4.13 -11.32 -6.85
C LEU A 161 -5.38 -10.48 -6.64
N SER A 162 -6.09 -10.73 -5.55
CA SER A 162 -7.30 -9.96 -5.23
C SER A 162 -6.98 -8.59 -4.66
N ALA A 163 -5.86 -8.44 -3.93
CA ALA A 163 -5.43 -7.16 -3.41
C ALA A 163 -3.91 -7.11 -3.14
N VAL A 164 -3.38 -5.89 -3.03
CA VAL A 164 -2.03 -5.54 -2.58
C VAL A 164 -2.12 -4.35 -1.62
N THR A 165 -1.09 -4.12 -0.81
CA THR A 165 -1.13 -3.04 0.18
C THR A 165 -0.83 -1.67 -0.41
N ALA A 166 -1.53 -0.64 0.07
CA ALA A 166 -1.30 0.75 -0.28
C ALA A 166 -0.01 1.34 0.32
N ALA A 167 0.73 0.59 1.15
CA ALA A 167 2.02 1.03 1.63
C ALA A 167 3.02 1.30 0.48
N CYS A 168 2.90 0.54 -0.65
CA CYS A 168 3.54 0.84 -1.93
C CYS A 168 2.66 0.29 -3.06
N MET A 169 1.80 1.13 -3.65
CA MET A 169 0.84 0.75 -4.69
C MET A 169 0.81 1.78 -5.80
N MET A 170 1.12 1.36 -7.02
CA MET A 170 0.99 2.19 -8.22
C MET A 170 -0.28 1.87 -8.99
N MET A 171 -0.94 2.91 -9.53
CA MET A 171 -2.10 2.78 -10.40
C MET A 171 -2.20 3.92 -11.40
N LYS A 172 -2.96 3.71 -12.48
CA LYS A 172 -3.32 4.81 -13.38
C LYS A 172 -4.23 5.79 -12.64
N ARG A 173 -4.01 7.09 -12.81
CA ARG A 173 -4.92 8.11 -12.27
C ARG A 173 -6.36 7.89 -12.75
N SER A 174 -6.54 7.57 -14.04
CA SER A 174 -7.86 7.32 -14.61
C SER A 174 -8.60 6.16 -13.94
N VAL A 175 -7.89 5.11 -13.54
CA VAL A 175 -8.47 3.98 -12.78
C VAL A 175 -8.83 4.40 -11.36
N PHE A 176 -7.96 5.18 -10.69
CA PHE A 176 -8.24 5.72 -9.35
C PHE A 176 -9.50 6.60 -9.35
N GLU A 177 -9.61 7.48 -10.35
CA GLU A 177 -10.77 8.36 -10.54
C GLU A 177 -12.04 7.57 -10.92
N GLU A 178 -11.93 6.55 -11.78
CA GLU A 178 -13.05 5.70 -12.21
C GLU A 178 -13.71 4.98 -11.03
N VAL A 179 -12.91 4.53 -10.06
CA VAL A 179 -13.44 3.86 -8.86
C VAL A 179 -13.76 4.82 -7.72
N GLY A 180 -13.58 6.12 -7.89
CA GLY A 180 -13.90 7.15 -6.90
C GLY A 180 -12.85 7.36 -5.81
N GLY A 181 -11.62 6.85 -6.00
CA GLY A 181 -10.55 6.93 -5.01
C GLY A 181 -10.68 5.93 -3.86
N LEU A 182 -9.99 6.20 -2.75
CA LEU A 182 -10.08 5.41 -1.53
C LEU A 182 -11.39 5.71 -0.77
N GLU A 183 -11.98 4.69 -0.15
CA GLU A 183 -13.19 4.85 0.69
C GLU A 183 -12.85 5.52 2.03
N GLU A 184 -13.45 6.67 2.30
CA GLU A 184 -13.11 7.49 3.46
C GLU A 184 -13.74 6.99 4.79
N GLU A 185 -14.70 6.05 4.74
CA GLU A 185 -15.15 5.33 5.92
C GLU A 185 -14.09 4.35 6.44
N LEU A 186 -13.23 3.84 5.55
CA LEU A 186 -12.06 3.01 5.88
C LEU A 186 -10.85 3.89 6.16
N LYS A 187 -10.77 4.42 7.36
CA LYS A 187 -9.77 5.43 7.75
C LYS A 187 -8.34 4.90 7.84
N VAL A 188 -8.20 3.60 8.15
CA VAL A 188 -6.90 2.98 8.43
C VAL A 188 -6.79 1.59 7.83
N ALA A 189 -7.66 0.65 8.20
CA ALA A 189 -7.58 -0.73 7.78
C ALA A 189 -8.45 -1.00 6.54
N PHE A 190 -8.01 -1.93 5.70
CA PHE A 190 -8.73 -2.45 4.54
C PHE A 190 -9.06 -1.45 3.42
N ASN A 191 -8.61 -0.20 3.52
CA ASN A 191 -8.84 0.79 2.46
C ASN A 191 -8.17 0.38 1.13
N ASP A 192 -7.02 -0.25 1.21
CA ASP A 192 -6.31 -0.84 0.07
C ASP A 192 -7.03 -2.06 -0.51
N VAL A 193 -7.57 -2.91 0.36
CA VAL A 193 -8.33 -4.10 -0.03
C VAL A 193 -9.62 -3.68 -0.75
N ASP A 194 -10.39 -2.76 -0.18
CA ASP A 194 -11.59 -2.21 -0.77
C ASP A 194 -11.31 -1.57 -2.14
N LEU A 195 -10.28 -0.72 -2.22
CA LEU A 195 -9.85 -0.10 -3.48
C LEU A 195 -9.53 -1.17 -4.55
N CYS A 196 -8.74 -2.18 -4.20
CA CYS A 196 -8.39 -3.27 -5.11
C CYS A 196 -9.62 -4.04 -5.59
N LEU A 197 -10.57 -4.33 -4.70
CA LEU A 197 -11.81 -5.03 -5.04
C LEU A 197 -12.68 -4.20 -6.00
N ARG A 198 -12.84 -2.88 -5.77
CA ARG A 198 -13.56 -1.99 -6.69
C ARG A 198 -12.87 -1.88 -8.06
N ILE A 199 -11.53 -1.86 -8.09
CA ILE A 199 -10.74 -1.91 -9.34
C ILE A 199 -11.01 -3.22 -10.09
N ARG A 200 -11.06 -4.36 -9.39
CA ARG A 200 -11.39 -5.67 -9.98
C ARG A 200 -12.82 -5.74 -10.51
N GLU A 201 -13.79 -5.13 -9.85
CA GLU A 201 -15.18 -5.03 -10.36
C GLU A 201 -15.28 -4.26 -11.68
N LYS A 202 -14.31 -3.37 -11.96
CA LYS A 202 -14.17 -2.70 -13.27
C LYS A 202 -13.48 -3.56 -14.33
N GLY A 203 -13.09 -4.79 -13.97
CA GLY A 203 -12.44 -5.74 -14.89
C GLY A 203 -10.94 -5.58 -15.01
N HIS A 204 -10.30 -4.81 -14.12
CA HIS A 204 -8.85 -4.67 -14.09
C HIS A 204 -8.17 -5.70 -13.20
N LEU A 205 -6.92 -6.02 -13.51
CA LEU A 205 -6.07 -6.89 -12.72
C LEU A 205 -5.37 -6.12 -11.60
N ILE A 206 -5.14 -6.78 -10.47
CA ILE A 206 -4.30 -6.30 -9.37
C ILE A 206 -3.05 -7.17 -9.35
N VAL A 207 -1.91 -6.59 -9.68
CA VAL A 207 -0.67 -7.34 -9.84
C VAL A 207 0.23 -7.16 -8.62
N TYR A 208 0.67 -8.27 -8.05
CA TYR A 208 1.79 -8.32 -7.13
C TYR A 208 3.09 -8.46 -7.92
N ASP A 209 4.03 -7.55 -7.68
CA ASP A 209 5.32 -7.52 -8.35
C ASP A 209 6.47 -7.77 -7.35
N PRO A 210 7.06 -8.97 -7.33
CA PRO A 210 8.13 -9.32 -6.39
C PRO A 210 9.50 -8.74 -6.75
N TYR A 211 9.66 -8.17 -7.94
CA TYR A 211 10.92 -7.55 -8.39
C TYR A 211 11.10 -6.16 -7.81
N VAL A 212 10.00 -5.56 -7.37
CA VAL A 212 10.00 -4.30 -6.64
C VAL A 212 10.09 -4.59 -5.15
N GLU A 213 11.24 -4.32 -4.55
CA GLU A 213 11.52 -4.62 -3.14
C GLU A 213 11.75 -3.32 -2.34
N LEU A 214 11.07 -3.20 -1.19
CA LEU A 214 11.27 -2.12 -0.22
C LEU A 214 11.25 -2.69 1.21
N TYR A 215 11.98 -2.03 2.13
CA TYR A 215 11.73 -2.16 3.56
C TYR A 215 10.56 -1.27 3.96
N HIS A 216 9.75 -1.74 4.90
CA HIS A 216 8.67 -0.99 5.53
C HIS A 216 8.82 -1.05 7.04
N TYR A 217 9.12 0.09 7.64
CA TYR A 217 9.43 0.22 9.07
C TYR A 217 8.17 0.34 9.95
N GLU A 218 7.12 -0.37 9.60
CA GLU A 218 5.77 -0.33 10.16
C GLU A 218 5.71 0.01 11.66
N SER A 219 4.65 0.71 12.05
CA SER A 219 4.23 0.99 13.44
C SER A 219 5.03 2.04 14.22
N LYS A 220 6.02 2.73 13.64
CA LYS A 220 6.71 3.81 14.36
C LYS A 220 5.80 5.02 14.60
N THR A 221 4.91 5.31 13.66
CA THR A 221 4.03 6.50 13.71
C THR A 221 2.69 6.22 14.37
N ARG A 222 2.12 5.02 14.17
CA ARG A 222 0.75 4.69 14.56
C ARG A 222 0.61 4.00 15.92
N GLY A 223 1.65 3.30 16.37
CA GLY A 223 1.62 2.48 17.58
C GLY A 223 0.64 1.30 17.51
N ALA A 224 0.50 0.56 18.61
CA ALA A 224 -0.39 -0.60 18.70
C ALA A 224 -1.88 -0.20 18.64
N GLU A 225 -2.73 -1.10 18.14
CA GLU A 225 -4.20 -0.97 18.09
C GLU A 225 -4.83 -1.34 19.45
N ASP A 226 -4.37 -0.69 20.54
CA ASP A 226 -4.63 -1.08 21.94
C ASP A 226 -5.61 -0.16 22.69
N THR A 227 -5.96 1.00 22.13
CA THR A 227 -6.96 1.89 22.75
C THR A 227 -8.39 1.48 22.38
N LYS A 228 -9.37 1.75 23.28
CA LYS A 228 -10.79 1.47 23.02
C LYS A 228 -11.30 2.12 21.74
N GLU A 229 -10.82 3.31 21.40
CA GLU A 229 -11.20 4.04 20.19
C GLU A 229 -10.64 3.37 18.93
N LYS A 230 -9.37 2.97 18.95
CA LYS A 230 -8.75 2.25 17.84
C LYS A 230 -9.41 0.89 17.60
N VAL A 231 -9.69 0.14 18.68
CA VAL A 231 -10.42 -1.14 18.59
C VAL A 231 -11.83 -0.93 18.00
N ARG A 232 -12.57 0.09 18.47
CA ARG A 232 -13.91 0.40 17.95
C ARG A 232 -13.88 0.78 16.47
N ARG A 233 -12.91 1.63 16.07
CA ARG A 233 -12.69 1.98 14.67
C ARG A 233 -12.45 0.72 13.84
N PHE A 234 -11.49 -0.12 14.22
CA PHE A 234 -11.13 -1.35 13.52
C PHE A 234 -12.32 -2.32 13.39
N GLN A 235 -13.14 -2.44 14.43
CA GLN A 235 -14.39 -3.21 14.35
C GLN A 235 -15.37 -2.63 13.32
N GLY A 236 -15.53 -1.30 13.27
CA GLY A 236 -16.36 -0.64 12.26
C GLY A 236 -15.84 -0.90 10.84
N GLU A 237 -14.52 -0.86 10.63
CA GLU A 237 -13.88 -1.16 9.34
C GLU A 237 -14.09 -2.63 8.93
N ILE A 238 -14.04 -3.57 9.88
CA ILE A 238 -14.41 -4.99 9.63
C ILE A 238 -15.88 -5.12 9.22
N GLU A 239 -16.78 -4.42 9.92
CA GLU A 239 -18.22 -4.45 9.62
C GLU A 239 -18.51 -3.86 8.24
N TYR A 240 -17.84 -2.76 7.88
CA TYR A 240 -17.89 -2.20 6.53
C TYR A 240 -17.53 -3.26 5.49
N MET A 241 -16.36 -3.88 5.62
CA MET A 241 -15.89 -4.91 4.68
C MET A 241 -16.85 -6.09 4.57
N ARG A 242 -17.40 -6.54 5.70
CA ARG A 242 -18.37 -7.66 5.73
C ARG A 242 -19.69 -7.30 5.07
N SER A 243 -20.16 -6.07 5.18
CA SER A 243 -21.41 -5.65 4.57
C SER A 243 -21.29 -5.40 3.07
N HIS A 244 -20.19 -4.79 2.63
CA HIS A 244 -19.99 -4.43 1.23
C HIS A 244 -19.43 -5.59 0.39
N TRP A 245 -18.60 -6.45 0.98
CA TRP A 245 -17.88 -7.51 0.29
C TRP A 245 -18.30 -8.92 0.73
N ILE A 246 -19.58 -9.07 1.19
CA ILE A 246 -20.09 -10.33 1.72
C ILE A 246 -20.00 -11.49 0.74
N ASP A 247 -20.18 -11.24 -0.55
CA ASP A 247 -20.21 -12.28 -1.58
C ASP A 247 -18.83 -12.89 -1.77
N ILE A 248 -17.77 -12.08 -1.92
CA ILE A 248 -16.40 -12.61 -2.04
C ILE A 248 -15.94 -13.28 -0.72
N LEU A 249 -16.34 -12.74 0.43
CA LEU A 249 -16.02 -13.33 1.73
C LEU A 249 -16.68 -14.71 1.94
N LYS A 250 -17.88 -14.92 1.40
CA LYS A 250 -18.57 -16.22 1.44
C LYS A 250 -18.13 -17.20 0.39
N ASN A 251 -17.91 -16.72 -0.84
CA ASN A 251 -17.60 -17.57 -1.98
C ASN A 251 -16.10 -17.90 -2.07
N GLY A 252 -15.25 -17.15 -1.36
CA GLY A 252 -13.79 -17.26 -1.35
C GLY A 252 -13.12 -16.37 -2.39
N ASP A 253 -11.83 -16.16 -2.19
CA ASP A 253 -10.98 -15.37 -3.06
C ASP A 253 -10.76 -16.07 -4.42
N PRO A 254 -11.09 -15.46 -5.57
CA PRO A 254 -10.94 -16.09 -6.88
C PRO A 254 -9.47 -16.36 -7.25
N ALA A 255 -8.50 -15.67 -6.63
CA ALA A 255 -7.08 -15.87 -6.81
C ALA A 255 -6.47 -16.93 -5.86
N TYR A 256 -7.31 -17.57 -5.01
CA TYR A 256 -6.86 -18.52 -3.98
C TYR A 256 -7.57 -19.86 -4.08
N ASN A 257 -6.79 -20.95 -4.06
CA ASN A 257 -7.37 -22.29 -4.18
C ASN A 257 -8.19 -22.64 -2.91
N PRO A 258 -9.47 -23.05 -3.02
CA PRO A 258 -10.36 -23.34 -1.89
C PRO A 258 -9.90 -24.51 -1.00
N ASN A 259 -8.97 -25.35 -1.45
CA ASN A 259 -8.38 -26.40 -0.65
C ASN A 259 -7.23 -25.92 0.27
N LEU A 260 -6.82 -24.65 0.13
CA LEU A 260 -5.80 -24.06 0.96
C LEU A 260 -6.40 -23.38 2.20
N SER A 261 -5.60 -23.29 3.26
CA SER A 261 -6.03 -22.78 4.56
C SER A 261 -6.13 -21.27 4.57
N LEU A 262 -7.25 -20.70 5.02
CA LEU A 262 -7.41 -19.29 5.37
C LEU A 262 -7.00 -18.97 6.81
N LYS A 263 -6.62 -20.00 7.61
CA LYS A 263 -6.12 -19.83 8.99
C LYS A 263 -4.61 -19.62 9.04
N LYS A 264 -3.93 -19.82 7.92
CA LYS A 264 -2.49 -19.66 7.75
C LYS A 264 -2.23 -18.86 6.47
N TRP A 265 -1.11 -18.16 6.45
CA TRP A 265 -0.70 -17.28 5.34
C TRP A 265 0.43 -17.87 4.47
N ASP A 266 0.62 -19.20 4.51
CA ASP A 266 1.72 -19.92 3.88
C ASP A 266 1.30 -20.84 2.73
N TYR A 267 0.03 -20.77 2.30
CA TYR A 267 -0.59 -21.66 1.30
C TYR A 267 -0.60 -23.15 1.71
N SER A 268 -0.54 -23.44 3.00
CA SER A 268 -0.70 -24.82 3.48
C SER A 268 -2.11 -25.36 3.21
N LEU A 269 -2.23 -26.68 3.09
CA LEU A 269 -3.52 -27.33 2.88
C LEU A 269 -4.48 -27.08 4.05
N LYS A 270 -5.76 -26.99 3.73
CA LYS A 270 -6.84 -26.95 4.70
C LYS A 270 -6.89 -28.29 5.45
N VAL A 271 -6.66 -28.26 6.74
CA VAL A 271 -6.84 -29.43 7.62
C VAL A 271 -8.26 -29.37 8.15
N ASN A 272 -9.02 -30.43 7.94
CA ASN A 272 -10.40 -30.59 8.44
C ASN A 272 -10.44 -30.67 9.96
#